data_519ac902397d1abd679e4c05bf588736
#
_entry.id   519ac902397d1abd679e4c05bf588736
#
_cell.length_a   1.000
_cell.length_b   1.000
_cell.length_c   1.000
_cell.angle_alpha   90.00
_cell.angle_beta   90.00
_cell.angle_gamma   90.00
#
_symmetry.space_group_name_H-M   'P 1'
#
loop_
_entity.id
_entity.type
_entity.pdbx_description
1 polymer ?
#
loop_
_entity_poly.entity_id
_entity_poly.type
_entity_poly.pdbx_seq_one_letter_code
_entity_poly.pdbx_strand_id
1 'polypeptide(L)'
;MKEEQGKLGTFPYVIGGVSFIPGIGIIFGIIAIILGLVTKKLGGKKLAIIGACGIGFSVILYGSLIYFGFVQRGGVYDDLRAQLSKSTITSLVQTIEFYKTQNGQYPETLEALRKSLPENSMVFVFDPTHVRMGGEPRYYHYELNDESHYYLLGVGPDEKPYTSDDVLPNIEIKQNSGIGLLIHKGSKNGL
;
A
#
# COMPACT_ATOMS: atom_id res chain seq x y z
N MET A 1 8.47 39.64 48.22
CA MET A 1 8.34 38.19 48.44
C MET A 1 8.36 37.52 47.07
N LYS A 2 9.43 36.75 46.75
CA LYS A 2 9.41 35.88 45.55
C LYS A 2 8.57 34.67 45.93
N GLU A 3 7.38 34.51 45.32
CA GLU A 3 6.62 33.25 45.41
C GLU A 3 7.54 32.13 44.96
N GLU A 4 7.77 31.13 45.80
CA GLU A 4 8.47 29.91 45.42
C GLU A 4 7.62 29.20 44.36
N GLN A 5 8.05 29.28 43.10
CA GLN A 5 7.38 28.56 42.03
C GLN A 5 7.62 27.05 42.25
N GLY A 6 6.58 26.33 42.68
CA GLY A 6 6.61 24.91 42.89
C GLY A 6 7.01 24.16 41.59
N LYS A 7 7.71 23.03 41.73
CA LYS A 7 8.08 22.17 40.59
C LYS A 7 6.85 21.50 39.98
N LEU A 8 6.90 21.26 38.68
CA LEU A 8 5.89 20.48 37.97
C LEU A 8 5.96 19.02 38.45
N GLY A 9 4.83 18.38 38.72
CA GLY A 9 4.78 16.97 39.09
C GLY A 9 5.17 16.03 37.93
N THR A 10 5.29 14.75 38.21
CA THR A 10 5.69 13.74 37.22
C THR A 10 4.62 13.48 36.15
N PHE A 11 3.34 13.55 36.52
CA PHE A 11 2.22 13.22 35.61
C PHE A 11 2.20 14.00 34.29
N PRO A 12 2.40 15.35 34.24
CA PRO A 12 2.50 16.09 32.99
C PRO A 12 3.64 15.59 32.08
N TYR A 13 4.76 15.14 32.63
CA TYR A 13 5.87 14.58 31.84
C TYR A 13 5.53 13.21 31.24
N VAL A 14 4.69 12.41 31.88
CA VAL A 14 4.16 11.17 31.29
C VAL A 14 3.32 11.49 30.05
N ILE A 15 2.46 12.52 30.13
CA ILE A 15 1.70 13.01 28.97
C ILE A 15 2.65 13.44 27.84
N GLY A 16 3.71 14.19 28.19
CA GLY A 16 4.75 14.56 27.22
C GLY A 16 5.46 13.35 26.59
N GLY A 17 5.74 12.29 27.37
CA GLY A 17 6.32 11.06 26.86
C GLY A 17 5.38 10.29 25.91
N VAL A 18 4.09 10.23 26.21
CA VAL A 18 3.06 9.60 25.35
C VAL A 18 2.94 10.33 24.00
N SER A 19 3.35 11.60 23.90
CA SER A 19 3.33 12.37 22.64
C SER A 19 4.22 11.77 21.53
N PHE A 20 5.15 10.88 21.88
CA PHE A 20 6.00 10.15 20.92
C PHE A 20 5.37 8.86 20.38
N ILE A 21 4.20 8.45 20.88
CA ILE A 21 3.52 7.26 20.35
C ILE A 21 2.83 7.62 19.03
N PRO A 22 3.19 6.95 17.91
CA PRO A 22 2.54 7.20 16.63
C PRO A 22 1.02 7.01 16.68
N GLY A 23 0.28 7.90 16.04
CA GLY A 23 -1.19 7.90 16.00
C GLY A 23 -1.82 8.78 17.07
N ILE A 24 -1.67 8.45 18.34
CA ILE A 24 -2.28 9.20 19.45
C ILE A 24 -1.39 10.35 19.96
N GLY A 25 -0.10 10.30 19.66
CA GLY A 25 0.91 11.22 20.20
C GLY A 25 0.66 12.69 19.88
N ILE A 26 0.07 13.00 18.73
CA ILE A 26 -0.24 14.39 18.36
C ILE A 26 -1.21 15.03 19.36
N ILE A 27 -2.25 14.30 19.78
CA ILE A 27 -3.23 14.78 20.75
C ILE A 27 -2.55 15.05 22.10
N PHE A 28 -1.76 14.09 22.59
CA PHE A 28 -1.03 14.22 23.85
C PHE A 28 0.06 15.31 23.77
N GLY A 29 0.67 15.49 22.60
CA GLY A 29 1.62 16.58 22.35
C GLY A 29 0.98 17.96 22.46
N ILE A 30 -0.21 18.13 21.90
CA ILE A 30 -1.00 19.37 22.02
C ILE A 30 -1.34 19.62 23.51
N ILE A 31 -1.82 18.60 24.21
CA ILE A 31 -2.12 18.72 25.65
C ILE A 31 -0.87 19.10 26.45
N ALA A 32 0.27 18.48 26.17
CA ALA A 32 1.54 18.80 26.83
C ALA A 32 1.99 20.25 26.57
N ILE A 33 1.82 20.75 25.33
CA ILE A 33 2.12 22.15 24.99
C ILE A 33 1.21 23.10 25.77
N ILE A 34 -0.10 22.86 25.77
CA ILE A 34 -1.07 23.72 26.48
C ILE A 34 -0.77 23.74 27.99
N LEU A 35 -0.61 22.56 28.60
CA LEU A 35 -0.25 22.45 30.03
C LEU A 35 1.09 23.15 30.33
N GLY A 36 2.08 23.00 29.44
CA GLY A 36 3.39 23.60 29.59
C GLY A 36 3.39 25.11 29.49
N LEU A 37 2.54 25.71 28.65
CA LEU A 37 2.39 27.14 28.47
C LEU A 37 1.53 27.81 29.56
N VAL A 38 0.48 27.13 30.01
CA VAL A 38 -0.45 27.68 31.00
C VAL A 38 0.10 27.57 32.42
N THR A 39 0.95 26.58 32.70
CA THR A 39 1.48 26.39 34.05
C THR A 39 2.51 27.47 34.40
N LYS A 40 2.36 28.04 35.59
CA LYS A 40 3.35 28.97 36.16
C LYS A 40 4.47 28.25 36.93
N LYS A 41 4.42 26.91 36.98
CA LYS A 41 5.41 26.07 37.70
C LYS A 41 6.72 25.92 36.92
N LEU A 42 7.82 25.73 37.67
CA LEU A 42 9.11 25.39 37.09
C LEU A 42 9.03 24.09 36.27
N GLY A 43 9.43 24.15 35.00
CA GLY A 43 9.40 23.01 34.10
C GLY A 43 8.33 23.07 33.01
N GLY A 44 7.39 24.04 33.05
CA GLY A 44 6.37 24.21 32.03
C GLY A 44 6.94 24.36 30.61
N LYS A 45 7.96 25.21 30.42
CA LYS A 45 8.64 25.35 29.10
C LYS A 45 9.24 24.01 28.60
N LYS A 46 9.83 23.20 29.50
CA LYS A 46 10.37 21.90 29.14
C LYS A 46 9.26 20.95 28.67
N LEU A 47 8.12 20.94 29.35
CA LEU A 47 6.97 20.13 28.96
C LEU A 47 6.43 20.56 27.57
N ALA A 48 6.31 21.86 27.31
CA ALA A 48 5.87 22.35 26.01
C ALA A 48 6.82 21.93 24.89
N ILE A 49 8.14 22.00 25.14
CA ILE A 49 9.16 21.54 24.16
C ILE A 49 9.03 20.03 23.91
N ILE A 50 8.85 19.21 24.96
CA ILE A 50 8.66 17.76 24.81
C ILE A 50 7.44 17.47 23.95
N GLY A 51 6.30 18.15 24.21
CA GLY A 51 5.10 18.00 23.39
C GLY A 51 5.31 18.40 21.92
N ALA A 52 6.00 19.53 21.69
CA ALA A 52 6.35 19.97 20.34
C ALA A 52 7.28 18.98 19.60
N CYS A 53 8.27 18.43 20.30
CA CYS A 53 9.15 17.39 19.74
C CYS A 53 8.36 16.10 19.40
N GLY A 54 7.41 15.69 20.24
CA GLY A 54 6.56 14.53 19.97
C GLY A 54 5.69 14.71 18.72
N ILE A 55 5.10 15.91 18.54
CA ILE A 55 4.36 16.27 17.33
C ILE A 55 5.29 16.26 16.12
N GLY A 56 6.45 16.92 16.22
CA GLY A 56 7.45 16.97 15.14
C GLY A 56 7.92 15.57 14.72
N PHE A 57 8.17 14.68 15.68
CA PHE A 57 8.50 13.28 15.42
C PHE A 57 7.38 12.57 14.64
N SER A 58 6.12 12.73 15.06
CA SER A 58 4.98 12.13 14.36
C SER A 58 4.85 12.65 12.94
N VAL A 59 5.01 13.96 12.71
CA VAL A 59 4.95 14.57 11.37
C VAL A 59 6.06 14.03 10.47
N ILE A 60 7.28 13.94 10.96
CA ILE A 60 8.42 13.39 10.21
C ILE A 60 8.19 11.92 9.89
N LEU A 61 7.74 11.12 10.87
CA LEU A 61 7.48 9.70 10.69
C LEU A 61 6.42 9.45 9.62
N TYR A 62 5.23 10.06 9.78
CA TYR A 62 4.14 9.87 8.81
C TYR A 62 4.45 10.51 7.46
N GLY A 63 5.09 11.68 7.46
CA GLY A 63 5.52 12.33 6.22
C GLY A 63 6.49 11.46 5.43
N SER A 64 7.46 10.83 6.09
CA SER A 64 8.39 9.90 5.44
C SER A 64 7.69 8.64 4.96
N LEU A 65 6.78 8.04 5.75
CA LEU A 65 6.00 6.88 5.30
C LEU A 65 5.15 7.18 4.06
N ILE A 66 4.49 8.35 4.03
CA ILE A 66 3.71 8.78 2.88
C ILE A 66 4.63 9.04 1.68
N TYR A 67 5.73 9.74 1.88
CA TYR A 67 6.67 10.05 0.80
C TYR A 67 7.25 8.76 0.17
N PHE A 68 7.84 7.89 0.98
CA PHE A 68 8.41 6.64 0.49
C PHE A 68 7.36 5.62 0.02
N GLY A 69 6.15 5.66 0.60
CA GLY A 69 5.07 4.73 0.25
C GLY A 69 4.34 5.08 -1.04
N PHE A 70 4.21 6.36 -1.38
CA PHE A 70 3.33 6.80 -2.47
C PHE A 70 3.98 7.76 -3.47
N VAL A 71 5.02 8.51 -3.08
CA VAL A 71 5.63 9.52 -3.94
C VAL A 71 6.90 8.98 -4.59
N GLN A 72 7.78 8.37 -3.81
CA GLN A 72 9.01 7.79 -4.35
C GLN A 72 8.73 6.45 -5.00
N ARG A 73 9.00 6.36 -6.31
CA ARG A 73 8.91 5.12 -7.09
C ARG A 73 10.25 4.38 -7.14
N GLY A 74 10.20 3.05 -7.35
CA GLY A 74 11.41 2.21 -7.43
C GLY A 74 12.06 1.89 -6.08
N GLY A 75 11.33 2.05 -4.97
CA GLY A 75 11.81 1.72 -3.62
C GLY A 75 11.24 0.41 -3.08
N VAL A 76 11.56 0.11 -1.81
CA VAL A 76 11.15 -1.12 -1.10
C VAL A 76 9.63 -1.38 -1.17
N TYR A 77 8.82 -0.33 -1.16
CA TYR A 77 7.36 -0.47 -1.27
C TYR A 77 6.92 -0.95 -2.65
N ASP A 78 7.58 -0.52 -3.72
CA ASP A 78 7.28 -1.00 -5.06
C ASP A 78 7.72 -2.46 -5.23
N ASP A 79 8.86 -2.86 -4.65
CA ASP A 79 9.29 -4.26 -4.62
C ASP A 79 8.29 -5.16 -3.88
N LEU A 80 7.79 -4.72 -2.72
CA LEU A 80 6.78 -5.45 -1.95
C LEU A 80 5.46 -5.57 -2.73
N ARG A 81 5.04 -4.51 -3.40
CA ARG A 81 3.84 -4.52 -4.26
C ARG A 81 4.02 -5.44 -5.45
N ALA A 82 5.20 -5.44 -6.08
CA ALA A 82 5.51 -6.34 -7.18
C ALA A 82 5.48 -7.81 -6.75
N GLN A 83 6.02 -8.14 -5.56
CA GLN A 83 5.93 -9.49 -5.00
C GLN A 83 4.49 -9.92 -4.71
N LEU A 84 3.69 -9.03 -4.11
CA LEU A 84 2.27 -9.27 -3.88
C LEU A 84 1.52 -9.43 -5.21
N SER A 85 1.78 -8.57 -6.19
CA SER A 85 1.21 -8.65 -7.53
C SER A 85 1.54 -9.98 -8.20
N LYS A 86 2.80 -10.43 -8.13
CA LYS A 86 3.23 -11.71 -8.71
C LYS A 86 2.48 -12.91 -8.13
N SER A 87 2.20 -12.90 -6.84
CA SER A 87 1.42 -13.95 -6.18
C SER A 87 -0.05 -13.90 -6.60
N THR A 88 -0.66 -12.73 -6.55
CA THR A 88 -2.09 -12.55 -6.84
C THR A 88 -2.41 -12.77 -8.32
N ILE A 89 -1.58 -12.27 -9.24
CA ILE A 89 -1.77 -12.45 -10.68
C ILE A 89 -1.62 -13.92 -11.10
N THR A 90 -0.73 -14.66 -10.42
CA THR A 90 -0.58 -16.11 -10.65
C THR A 90 -1.85 -16.87 -10.29
N SER A 91 -2.49 -16.51 -9.16
CA SER A 91 -3.78 -17.09 -8.77
C SER A 91 -4.92 -16.66 -9.70
N LEU A 92 -4.85 -15.44 -10.24
CA LEU A 92 -5.84 -14.93 -11.18
C LEU A 92 -5.84 -15.69 -12.51
N VAL A 93 -4.66 -16.12 -13.01
CA VAL A 93 -4.58 -17.01 -14.19
C VAL A 93 -5.41 -18.27 -13.96
N GLN A 94 -5.27 -18.92 -12.82
CA GLN A 94 -6.04 -20.15 -12.52
C GLN A 94 -7.55 -19.86 -12.55
N THR A 95 -7.98 -18.71 -12.05
CA THR A 95 -9.38 -18.31 -12.07
C THR A 95 -9.90 -18.04 -13.48
N ILE A 96 -9.08 -17.41 -14.34
CA ILE A 96 -9.41 -17.16 -15.76
C ILE A 96 -9.55 -18.48 -16.51
N GLU A 97 -8.61 -19.42 -16.32
CA GLU A 97 -8.67 -20.75 -16.96
C GLU A 97 -9.88 -21.57 -16.46
N PHE A 98 -10.20 -21.46 -15.18
CA PHE A 98 -11.40 -22.09 -14.62
C PHE A 98 -12.69 -21.50 -15.21
N TYR A 99 -12.74 -20.16 -15.37
CA TYR A 99 -13.86 -19.49 -16.04
C TYR A 99 -14.07 -20.03 -17.45
N LYS A 100 -12.99 -20.15 -18.26
CA LYS A 100 -13.03 -20.73 -19.60
C LYS A 100 -13.57 -22.16 -19.58
N THR A 101 -13.13 -22.98 -18.63
CA THR A 101 -13.60 -24.35 -18.50
C THR A 101 -15.10 -24.44 -18.23
N GLN A 102 -15.66 -23.51 -17.45
CA GLN A 102 -17.08 -23.46 -17.13
C GLN A 102 -17.96 -22.85 -18.24
N ASN A 103 -17.44 -21.82 -18.92
CA ASN A 103 -18.24 -21.02 -19.87
C ASN A 103 -17.89 -21.29 -21.34
N GLY A 104 -16.87 -22.13 -21.61
CA GLY A 104 -16.41 -22.45 -22.96
C GLY A 104 -15.55 -21.36 -23.62
N GLN A 105 -15.46 -20.17 -23.04
CA GLN A 105 -14.72 -19.02 -23.55
C GLN A 105 -14.09 -18.22 -22.43
N TYR A 106 -13.05 -17.44 -22.72
CA TYR A 106 -12.44 -16.52 -21.78
C TYR A 106 -13.38 -15.35 -21.45
N PRO A 107 -13.25 -14.73 -20.24
CA PRO A 107 -14.01 -13.52 -19.92
C PRO A 107 -13.61 -12.38 -20.85
N GLU A 108 -14.56 -11.58 -21.30
CA GLU A 108 -14.24 -10.41 -22.13
C GLU A 108 -13.40 -9.36 -21.39
N THR A 109 -13.62 -9.23 -20.07
CA THR A 109 -12.90 -8.31 -19.19
C THR A 109 -12.74 -8.91 -17.79
N LEU A 110 -11.77 -8.41 -17.01
CA LEU A 110 -11.66 -8.79 -15.59
C LEU A 110 -12.84 -8.31 -14.75
N GLU A 111 -13.54 -7.27 -15.18
CA GLU A 111 -14.79 -6.85 -14.54
C GLU A 111 -15.90 -7.87 -14.74
N ALA A 112 -16.04 -8.43 -15.96
CA ALA A 112 -16.98 -9.51 -16.25
C ALA A 112 -16.66 -10.76 -15.44
N LEU A 113 -15.38 -11.12 -15.35
CA LEU A 113 -14.90 -12.20 -14.48
C LEU A 113 -15.32 -11.96 -13.03
N ARG A 114 -15.05 -10.77 -12.48
CA ARG A 114 -15.37 -10.42 -11.10
C ARG A 114 -16.87 -10.53 -10.81
N LYS A 115 -17.73 -10.09 -11.74
CA LYS A 115 -19.18 -10.18 -11.61
C LYS A 115 -19.71 -11.62 -11.63
N SER A 116 -18.98 -12.54 -12.24
CA SER A 116 -19.31 -13.98 -12.25
C SER A 116 -18.92 -14.72 -10.99
N LEU A 117 -18.03 -14.13 -10.18
CA LEU A 117 -17.56 -14.74 -8.94
C LEU A 117 -18.55 -14.52 -7.80
N PRO A 118 -18.62 -15.43 -6.80
CA PRO A 118 -19.41 -15.23 -5.60
C PRO A 118 -19.00 -13.97 -4.85
N GLU A 119 -19.96 -13.31 -4.16
CA GLU A 119 -19.68 -12.09 -3.37
C GLU A 119 -18.59 -12.24 -2.32
N ASN A 120 -18.43 -13.44 -1.77
CA ASN A 120 -17.40 -13.79 -0.79
C ASN A 120 -16.10 -14.33 -1.42
N SER A 121 -15.92 -14.17 -2.73
CA SER A 121 -14.70 -14.60 -3.41
C SER A 121 -13.48 -13.81 -2.95
N MET A 122 -12.39 -14.52 -2.65
CA MET A 122 -11.09 -13.94 -2.31
C MET A 122 -10.20 -13.70 -3.54
N VAL A 123 -10.75 -13.75 -4.75
CA VAL A 123 -9.98 -13.53 -5.97
C VAL A 123 -9.69 -12.04 -6.14
N PHE A 124 -8.40 -11.70 -6.19
CA PHE A 124 -7.94 -10.35 -6.41
C PHE A 124 -7.77 -10.09 -7.92
N VAL A 125 -8.57 -9.19 -8.44
CA VAL A 125 -8.55 -8.76 -9.86
C VAL A 125 -7.88 -7.39 -10.05
N PHE A 126 -7.53 -6.73 -8.96
CA PHE A 126 -6.92 -5.40 -8.96
C PHE A 126 -5.41 -5.49 -8.81
N ASP A 127 -4.69 -4.65 -9.57
CA ASP A 127 -3.24 -4.57 -9.57
C ASP A 127 -2.74 -3.78 -8.35
N PRO A 128 -2.05 -4.42 -7.38
CA PRO A 128 -1.51 -3.73 -6.22
C PRO A 128 -0.31 -2.83 -6.55
N THR A 129 0.27 -2.93 -7.75
CA THR A 129 1.36 -2.03 -8.17
C THR A 129 0.84 -0.64 -8.50
N HIS A 130 -0.45 -0.52 -8.86
CA HIS A 130 -1.12 0.75 -9.10
C HIS A 130 -1.74 1.29 -7.81
N VAL A 131 -0.97 2.07 -7.05
CA VAL A 131 -1.45 2.71 -5.81
C VAL A 131 -1.40 4.22 -5.93
N ARG A 132 -2.58 4.85 -5.83
CA ARG A 132 -2.73 6.31 -5.69
C ARG A 132 -3.51 6.63 -4.42
N MET A 133 -3.09 7.65 -3.68
CA MET A 133 -3.86 8.14 -2.53
C MET A 133 -5.22 8.64 -3.00
N GLY A 134 -6.30 8.02 -2.51
CA GLY A 134 -7.69 8.39 -2.86
C GLY A 134 -8.13 8.02 -4.27
N GLY A 135 -7.37 7.21 -5.01
CA GLY A 135 -7.75 6.67 -6.32
C GLY A 135 -8.57 5.38 -6.23
N GLU A 136 -9.34 5.09 -7.28
CA GLU A 136 -10.00 3.79 -7.40
C GLU A 136 -8.99 2.68 -7.71
N PRO A 137 -9.23 1.45 -7.21
CA PRO A 137 -8.40 0.31 -7.57
C PRO A 137 -8.44 0.06 -9.08
N ARG A 138 -7.28 -0.17 -9.69
CA ARG A 138 -7.19 -0.49 -11.11
C ARG A 138 -7.09 -2.00 -11.29
N TYR A 139 -7.81 -2.53 -12.27
CA TYR A 139 -7.66 -3.93 -12.68
C TYR A 139 -6.26 -4.19 -13.23
N TYR A 140 -5.77 -5.44 -13.13
CA TYR A 140 -4.65 -5.90 -13.93
C TYR A 140 -4.88 -5.62 -15.40
N HIS A 141 -3.81 -5.42 -16.16
CA HIS A 141 -3.93 -5.32 -17.61
C HIS A 141 -4.28 -6.71 -18.16
N TYR A 142 -5.43 -6.80 -18.79
CA TYR A 142 -5.96 -8.01 -19.40
C TYR A 142 -6.44 -7.69 -20.80
N GLU A 143 -5.95 -8.45 -21.77
CA GLU A 143 -6.28 -8.27 -23.18
C GLU A 143 -6.44 -9.62 -23.86
N LEU A 144 -7.61 -9.85 -24.47
CA LEU A 144 -7.82 -11.02 -25.33
C LEU A 144 -7.06 -10.81 -26.65
N ASN A 145 -6.19 -11.76 -26.99
CA ASN A 145 -5.51 -11.76 -28.29
C ASN A 145 -6.36 -12.43 -29.37
N ASP A 146 -7.04 -13.52 -28.97
CA ASP A 146 -7.99 -14.26 -29.80
C ASP A 146 -8.94 -15.07 -28.88
N GLU A 147 -9.82 -15.92 -29.45
CA GLU A 147 -10.74 -16.75 -28.68
C GLU A 147 -10.04 -17.76 -27.74
N SER A 148 -8.77 -18.02 -27.96
CA SER A 148 -7.98 -19.06 -27.28
C SER A 148 -6.87 -18.52 -26.40
N HIS A 149 -6.49 -17.24 -26.54
CA HIS A 149 -5.32 -16.69 -25.87
C HIS A 149 -5.57 -15.28 -25.31
N TYR A 150 -4.87 -14.94 -24.25
CA TYR A 150 -4.94 -13.64 -23.60
C TYR A 150 -3.59 -13.21 -23.01
N TYR A 151 -3.40 -11.91 -22.84
CA TYR A 151 -2.33 -11.31 -22.05
C TYR A 151 -2.84 -10.93 -20.67
N LEU A 152 -2.03 -11.12 -19.64
CA LEU A 152 -2.31 -10.72 -18.28
C LEU A 152 -1.02 -10.27 -17.60
N LEU A 153 -0.97 -9.03 -17.13
CA LEU A 153 0.19 -8.45 -16.46
C LEU A 153 -0.20 -7.35 -15.47
N GLY A 154 0.67 -7.11 -14.47
CA GLY A 154 0.62 -5.92 -13.65
C GLY A 154 1.52 -4.86 -14.27
N VAL A 155 1.01 -3.63 -14.42
CA VAL A 155 1.68 -2.57 -15.19
C VAL A 155 2.88 -1.91 -14.49
N GLY A 156 3.24 -2.37 -13.30
CA GLY A 156 4.41 -1.83 -12.60
C GLY A 156 4.30 -0.35 -12.20
N PRO A 157 5.42 0.24 -11.75
CA PRO A 157 5.48 1.63 -11.31
C PRO A 157 5.27 2.68 -12.40
N ASP A 158 5.58 2.38 -13.67
CA ASP A 158 5.43 3.31 -14.78
C ASP A 158 3.98 3.39 -15.32
N GLU A 159 3.11 2.49 -14.83
CA GLU A 159 1.69 2.39 -15.16
C GLU A 159 1.39 2.12 -16.65
N LYS A 160 2.35 1.60 -17.39
CA LYS A 160 2.24 1.28 -18.83
C LYS A 160 2.39 -0.21 -19.05
N PRO A 161 1.49 -0.84 -19.82
CA PRO A 161 1.65 -2.24 -20.18
C PRO A 161 2.81 -2.44 -21.19
N TYR A 162 3.36 -3.64 -21.22
CA TYR A 162 4.41 -4.11 -22.13
C TYR A 162 5.74 -3.42 -21.95
N THR A 163 6.05 -3.01 -20.71
CA THR A 163 7.35 -2.42 -20.33
C THR A 163 8.19 -3.36 -19.47
N SER A 164 9.42 -2.96 -19.17
CA SER A 164 10.39 -3.83 -18.47
C SER A 164 10.13 -3.98 -16.97
N ASP A 165 9.25 -3.18 -16.38
CA ASP A 165 8.85 -3.21 -14.96
C ASP A 165 7.50 -3.90 -14.73
N ASP A 166 6.90 -4.45 -15.81
CA ASP A 166 5.69 -5.26 -15.72
C ASP A 166 5.88 -6.49 -14.84
N VAL A 167 4.85 -6.80 -14.07
CA VAL A 167 4.80 -7.99 -13.23
C VAL A 167 4.03 -9.08 -13.95
N LEU A 168 4.74 -10.16 -14.29
CA LEU A 168 4.17 -11.32 -14.97
C LEU A 168 3.80 -12.43 -13.98
N PRO A 169 2.76 -13.24 -14.31
CA PRO A 169 2.44 -14.46 -13.57
C PRO A 169 3.63 -15.43 -13.54
N ASN A 170 3.86 -16.05 -12.39
CA ASN A 170 4.91 -17.06 -12.23
C ASN A 170 4.39 -18.44 -12.59
N ILE A 171 4.16 -18.69 -13.89
CA ILE A 171 3.61 -19.93 -14.40
C ILE A 171 4.51 -20.44 -15.53
N GLU A 172 4.91 -21.70 -15.45
CA GLU A 172 5.54 -22.40 -16.57
C GLU A 172 4.48 -22.86 -17.56
N ILE A 173 4.46 -22.24 -18.73
CA ILE A 173 3.55 -22.62 -19.80
C ILE A 173 4.23 -23.70 -20.63
N LYS A 174 3.78 -24.95 -20.48
CA LYS A 174 4.22 -26.07 -21.33
C LYS A 174 3.42 -26.08 -22.63
N GLN A 175 4.03 -26.52 -23.74
CA GLN A 175 3.40 -26.54 -25.07
C GLN A 175 2.03 -27.21 -25.15
N ASN A 176 1.69 -28.11 -24.20
CA ASN A 176 0.43 -28.83 -24.14
C ASN A 176 -0.37 -28.57 -22.86
N SER A 177 -0.13 -27.42 -22.19
CA SER A 177 -0.80 -27.11 -20.92
C SER A 177 -2.28 -26.75 -21.07
N GLY A 178 -2.73 -26.39 -22.27
CA GLY A 178 -4.09 -25.88 -22.50
C GLY A 178 -4.35 -24.49 -21.92
N ILE A 179 -3.33 -23.84 -21.33
CA ILE A 179 -3.40 -22.49 -20.76
C ILE A 179 -3.25 -21.49 -21.91
N GLY A 180 -4.20 -20.57 -22.05
CA GLY A 180 -4.18 -19.54 -23.10
C GLY A 180 -3.38 -18.28 -22.75
N LEU A 181 -2.69 -18.24 -21.63
CA LEU A 181 -1.85 -17.11 -21.26
C LEU A 181 -0.67 -16.95 -22.21
N LEU A 182 -0.52 -15.75 -22.78
CA LEU A 182 0.63 -15.34 -23.56
C LEU A 182 1.55 -14.47 -22.71
N ILE A 183 2.87 -14.75 -22.79
CA ILE A 183 3.89 -13.93 -22.12
C ILE A 183 4.55 -13.03 -23.17
N HIS A 184 4.49 -11.72 -22.94
CA HIS A 184 5.15 -10.76 -23.82
C HIS A 184 6.68 -10.81 -23.65
N LYS A 185 7.43 -10.97 -24.74
CA LYS A 185 8.90 -11.14 -24.72
C LYS A 185 9.70 -9.89 -24.27
N GLY A 186 9.05 -8.76 -24.04
CA GLY A 186 9.70 -7.50 -23.61
C GLY A 186 9.94 -7.38 -22.10
N SER A 187 9.37 -8.25 -21.29
CA SER A 187 9.51 -8.19 -19.85
C SER A 187 10.75 -8.92 -19.32
N LYS A 188 11.42 -8.35 -18.31
CA LYS A 188 12.65 -8.91 -17.71
C LYS A 188 12.48 -10.24 -16.97
N ASN A 189 11.25 -10.71 -16.76
CA ASN A 189 10.94 -11.93 -15.99
C ASN A 189 10.65 -13.16 -16.85
N GLY A 190 10.99 -13.14 -18.14
CA GLY A 190 10.76 -14.21 -19.10
C GLY A 190 11.99 -15.10 -19.36
N LEU A 191 12.79 -15.42 -18.31
CA LEU A 191 13.81 -16.47 -18.32
C LEU A 191 13.80 -17.23 -17.01
#